data_9def3b4595cc49b6a9bd03233273ba18
#
_entry.id   9def3b4595cc49b6a9bd03233273ba18
#
_cell.length_a   1.000
_cell.length_b   1.000
_cell.length_c   1.000
_cell.angle_alpha   90.00
_cell.angle_beta   90.00
_cell.angle_gamma   90.00
#
_symmetry.space_group_name_H-M   'P 1'
#
loop_
_entity.id
_entity.type
_entity.pdbx_description
1 polymer ?
#
loop_
_entity_poly.entity_id
_entity_poly.type
_entity_poly.pdbx_seq_one_letter_code
_entity_poly.pdbx_strand_id
1 'polypeptide(L)'
;MAGFRVIVLGAGPAGLFTAHALTAAGIDFIVLERQPEIVRYKGALLVIWPPFVRLLDQLGLYEQLKKYSTRITTKTSFTHSGEPLSNDRIFAALEEELGYPTVGLSRGNLLRLLYENLPDHKTKVRASADVVNIETHQDGVNVHLADGSMVEGSIVIAADGVHSSARELIQLLGRDSSTTGDFKRTSPMVTTYMSLFGHTRGVREDIALGDFAESHGPGTASQSTRLDDAMYFTVLKRLDKPTSEKRKFTSEEVDKFVHEMSDVTIFPGIKLKEIWPLREQANAVLLHQEEGVADKWYHDRIVIVGDAAHKMTSVNGQGALSAVLSATTLVNNLQATLHKKSRPSTEDLEAAFAKYQTSHKEAAGAVVDFGFTVTRFITWTDEGNEALDRKQSGTKNMTEEAKKRILQGFLPSPILDFIPYESKQGKTPWAIDGKSSPRSQL
;
A
#
# COMPACT_ATOMS: atom_id res chain seq x y z
N MET A 1 22.04 18.50 2.77
CA MET A 1 23.19 17.68 2.37
C MET A 1 23.53 18.02 0.93
N ALA A 2 24.41 18.98 0.74
CA ALA A 2 24.75 19.47 -0.59
C ALA A 2 25.45 18.38 -1.42
N GLY A 3 24.94 18.12 -2.62
CA GLY A 3 25.54 17.20 -3.60
C GLY A 3 25.04 15.76 -3.55
N PHE A 4 24.10 15.38 -2.66
CA PHE A 4 23.45 14.06 -2.69
C PHE A 4 21.98 14.23 -3.09
N ARG A 5 21.61 13.64 -4.24
CA ARG A 5 20.25 13.71 -4.79
C ARG A 5 19.66 12.33 -4.98
N VAL A 6 18.42 12.13 -4.51
CA VAL A 6 17.64 10.91 -4.71
C VAL A 6 16.71 11.06 -5.91
N ILE A 7 16.69 10.09 -6.81
CA ILE A 7 15.67 9.97 -7.84
C ILE A 7 14.62 8.97 -7.36
N VAL A 8 13.38 9.42 -7.16
CA VAL A 8 12.26 8.58 -6.77
C VAL A 8 11.45 8.23 -8.01
N LEU A 9 11.27 6.94 -8.31
CA LEU A 9 10.47 6.48 -9.45
C LEU A 9 9.04 6.18 -9.00
N GLY A 10 8.08 6.91 -9.59
CA GLY A 10 6.66 6.79 -9.34
C GLY A 10 6.13 7.76 -8.28
N ALA A 11 5.05 8.49 -8.62
CA ALA A 11 4.30 9.37 -7.72
C ALA A 11 3.03 8.68 -7.17
N GLY A 12 3.12 7.39 -6.86
CA GLY A 12 2.12 6.67 -6.07
C GLY A 12 2.22 7.01 -4.58
N PRO A 13 1.35 6.40 -3.73
CA PRO A 13 1.40 6.65 -2.28
C PRO A 13 2.79 6.42 -1.66
N ALA A 14 3.49 5.35 -2.06
CA ALA A 14 4.85 5.07 -1.58
C ALA A 14 5.85 6.17 -1.99
N GLY A 15 5.85 6.56 -3.27
CA GLY A 15 6.82 7.54 -3.78
C GLY A 15 6.59 8.95 -3.24
N LEU A 16 5.33 9.40 -3.16
CA LEU A 16 5.00 10.70 -2.57
C LEU A 16 5.28 10.73 -1.06
N PHE A 17 4.99 9.64 -0.33
CA PHE A 17 5.38 9.54 1.08
C PHE A 17 6.91 9.55 1.24
N THR A 18 7.65 8.83 0.38
CA THR A 18 9.12 8.88 0.36
C THR A 18 9.62 10.31 0.16
N ALA A 19 9.00 11.09 -0.74
CA ALA A 19 9.33 12.48 -0.98
C ALA A 19 9.14 13.35 0.29
N HIS A 20 8.05 13.16 1.05
CA HIS A 20 7.87 13.82 2.34
C HIS A 20 8.93 13.43 3.36
N ALA A 21 9.26 12.14 3.46
CA ALA A 21 10.29 11.65 4.37
C ALA A 21 11.68 12.21 4.01
N LEU A 22 12.02 12.29 2.71
CA LEU A 22 13.25 12.90 2.23
C LEU A 22 13.30 14.41 2.50
N THR A 23 12.16 15.12 2.31
CA THR A 23 12.03 16.54 2.68
C THR A 23 12.34 16.74 4.16
N ALA A 24 11.74 15.94 5.02
CA ALA A 24 11.96 16.00 6.47
C ALA A 24 13.41 15.64 6.88
N ALA A 25 14.05 14.75 6.12
CA ALA A 25 15.47 14.40 6.30
C ALA A 25 16.45 15.45 5.75
N GLY A 26 15.98 16.48 5.05
CA GLY A 26 16.82 17.49 4.37
C GLY A 26 17.64 16.90 3.21
N ILE A 27 17.17 15.84 2.57
CA ILE A 27 17.80 15.16 1.44
C ILE A 27 17.17 15.70 0.14
N ASP A 28 18.00 16.13 -0.81
CA ASP A 28 17.50 16.59 -2.12
C ASP A 28 16.99 15.43 -2.96
N PHE A 29 15.89 15.64 -3.70
CA PHE A 29 15.28 14.61 -4.53
C PHE A 29 14.53 15.20 -5.73
N ILE A 30 14.23 14.32 -6.67
CA ILE A 30 13.23 14.50 -7.73
C ILE A 30 12.37 13.24 -7.84
N VAL A 31 11.07 13.42 -8.00
CA VAL A 31 10.12 12.31 -8.28
C VAL A 31 9.82 12.30 -9.78
N LEU A 32 9.95 11.14 -10.42
CA LEU A 32 9.64 10.91 -11.83
C LEU A 32 8.37 10.04 -11.94
N GLU A 33 7.31 10.57 -12.53
CA GLU A 33 6.04 9.88 -12.74
C GLU A 33 5.74 9.79 -14.25
N ARG A 34 5.50 8.58 -14.75
CA ARG A 34 5.20 8.34 -16.18
C ARG A 34 3.86 8.91 -16.64
N GLN A 35 2.90 9.06 -15.73
CA GLN A 35 1.59 9.58 -16.06
C GLN A 35 1.60 11.10 -16.17
N PRO A 36 0.75 11.69 -17.04
CA PRO A 36 0.65 13.14 -17.19
C PRO A 36 0.00 13.82 -15.97
N GLU A 37 -0.81 13.10 -15.21
CA GLU A 37 -1.48 13.60 -14.02
C GLU A 37 -1.03 12.83 -12.78
N ILE A 38 -0.69 13.56 -11.72
CA ILE A 38 -0.29 12.97 -10.43
C ILE A 38 -1.53 12.52 -9.64
N VAL A 39 -2.52 13.43 -9.52
CA VAL A 39 -3.77 13.15 -8.78
C VAL A 39 -4.77 12.49 -9.70
N ARG A 40 -4.99 11.20 -9.50
CA ARG A 40 -5.90 10.39 -10.32
C ARG A 40 -6.89 9.64 -9.45
N TYR A 41 -8.16 9.76 -9.76
CA TYR A 41 -9.26 9.15 -9.01
C TYR A 41 -9.60 7.71 -9.44
N LYS A 42 -8.80 7.10 -10.32
CA LYS A 42 -8.94 5.68 -10.67
C LYS A 42 -8.50 4.80 -9.51
N GLY A 43 -9.27 3.78 -9.22
CA GLY A 43 -8.90 2.71 -8.30
C GLY A 43 -9.72 2.66 -7.02
N ALA A 44 -9.14 1.96 -6.04
CA ALA A 44 -9.77 1.49 -4.84
C ALA A 44 -10.01 2.59 -3.80
N LEU A 45 -10.94 2.29 -2.90
CA LEU A 45 -10.88 2.75 -1.52
C LEU A 45 -9.54 2.35 -0.90
N LEU A 46 -8.98 3.23 -0.10
CA LEU A 46 -7.86 2.94 0.79
C LEU A 46 -8.33 3.00 2.24
N VAL A 47 -8.00 1.97 2.98
CA VAL A 47 -8.10 1.96 4.44
C VAL A 47 -6.75 2.41 4.98
N ILE A 48 -6.73 3.54 5.70
CA ILE A 48 -5.53 4.07 6.33
C ILE A 48 -5.57 3.67 7.80
N TRP A 49 -4.71 2.76 8.14
CA TRP A 49 -4.59 2.20 9.48
C TRP A 49 -3.85 3.13 10.45
N PRO A 50 -4.07 3.00 11.77
CA PRO A 50 -3.46 3.85 12.79
C PRO A 50 -1.95 4.11 12.65
N PRO A 51 -1.08 3.13 12.30
CA PRO A 51 0.35 3.43 12.13
C PRO A 51 0.64 4.39 10.97
N PHE A 52 -0.15 4.35 9.89
CA PHE A 52 0.01 5.29 8.79
C PHE A 52 -0.52 6.68 9.18
N VAL A 53 -1.66 6.76 9.89
CA VAL A 53 -2.17 8.04 10.42
C VAL A 53 -1.14 8.69 11.35
N ARG A 54 -0.47 7.90 12.19
CA ARG A 54 0.64 8.32 13.05
C ARG A 54 1.80 8.93 12.25
N LEU A 55 2.21 8.31 11.14
CA LEU A 55 3.26 8.86 10.26
C LEU A 55 2.82 10.15 9.57
N LEU A 56 1.55 10.25 9.16
CA LEU A 56 1.01 11.50 8.61
C LEU A 56 0.95 12.61 9.67
N ASP A 57 0.63 12.26 10.93
CA ASP A 57 0.65 13.20 12.06
C ASP A 57 2.09 13.70 12.33
N GLN A 58 3.08 12.80 12.32
CA GLN A 58 4.49 13.16 12.44
C GLN A 58 4.96 14.13 11.34
N LEU A 59 4.42 14.00 10.14
CA LEU A 59 4.70 14.91 9.01
C LEU A 59 3.83 16.17 9.01
N GLY A 60 2.97 16.38 10.02
CA GLY A 60 2.08 17.54 10.12
C GLY A 60 0.88 17.50 9.17
N LEU A 61 0.54 16.32 8.62
CA LEU A 61 -0.51 16.15 7.63
C LEU A 61 -1.85 15.65 8.22
N TYR A 62 -1.95 15.43 9.53
CA TYR A 62 -3.14 14.84 10.16
C TYR A 62 -4.40 15.70 9.99
N GLU A 63 -4.29 17.03 10.17
CA GLU A 63 -5.42 17.93 10.01
C GLU A 63 -5.89 18.00 8.54
N GLN A 64 -4.97 17.85 7.59
CA GLN A 64 -5.34 17.78 6.17
C GLN A 64 -5.99 16.42 5.83
N LEU A 65 -5.50 15.31 6.43
CA LEU A 65 -6.11 13.98 6.26
C LEU A 65 -7.59 14.00 6.65
N LYS A 66 -7.95 14.64 7.75
CA LYS A 66 -9.35 14.74 8.23
C LYS A 66 -10.30 15.38 7.22
N LYS A 67 -9.80 16.25 6.33
CA LYS A 67 -10.61 16.91 5.30
C LYS A 67 -11.00 16.00 4.14
N TYR A 68 -10.27 14.91 3.95
CA TYR A 68 -10.41 14.01 2.80
C TYR A 68 -10.82 12.59 3.19
N SER A 69 -11.00 12.33 4.48
CA SER A 69 -11.20 10.97 4.99
C SER A 69 -12.40 10.88 5.92
N THR A 70 -13.04 9.73 5.89
CA THR A 70 -14.13 9.36 6.80
C THR A 70 -13.62 8.34 7.82
N ARG A 71 -13.95 8.49 9.10
CA ARG A 71 -13.61 7.50 10.13
C ARG A 71 -14.39 6.21 9.90
N ILE A 72 -13.68 5.09 9.95
CA ILE A 72 -14.26 3.75 9.95
C ILE A 72 -14.28 3.26 11.40
N THR A 73 -15.46 2.87 11.90
CA THR A 73 -15.63 2.48 13.30
C THR A 73 -16.15 1.07 13.49
N THR A 74 -16.96 0.59 12.55
CA THR A 74 -17.63 -0.71 12.60
C THR A 74 -17.26 -1.56 11.40
N LYS A 75 -17.37 -2.88 11.58
CA LYS A 75 -17.27 -3.87 10.52
C LYS A 75 -18.51 -4.76 10.56
N THR A 76 -19.26 -4.79 9.48
CA THR A 76 -20.41 -5.67 9.30
C THR A 76 -20.04 -6.75 8.29
N SER A 77 -20.09 -8.03 8.70
CA SER A 77 -19.82 -9.17 7.82
C SER A 77 -21.09 -9.97 7.56
N PHE A 78 -21.24 -10.46 6.34
CA PHE A 78 -22.39 -11.26 5.89
C PHE A 78 -21.95 -12.24 4.80
N THR A 79 -22.77 -13.25 4.51
CA THR A 79 -22.53 -14.15 3.38
C THR A 79 -22.75 -13.41 2.06
N HIS A 80 -22.22 -13.92 0.95
CA HIS A 80 -22.49 -13.35 -0.37
C HIS A 80 -23.99 -13.36 -0.76
N SER A 81 -24.81 -14.20 -0.09
CA SER A 81 -26.28 -14.20 -0.20
C SER A 81 -26.96 -13.18 0.71
N GLY A 82 -26.24 -12.54 1.63
CA GLY A 82 -26.75 -11.50 2.53
C GLY A 82 -27.13 -11.97 3.94
N GLU A 83 -26.86 -13.23 4.31
CA GLU A 83 -27.08 -13.70 5.69
C GLU A 83 -26.05 -13.04 6.62
N PRO A 84 -26.45 -12.49 7.78
CA PRO A 84 -25.53 -11.85 8.69
C PRO A 84 -24.55 -12.85 9.29
N LEU A 85 -23.26 -12.48 9.38
CA LEU A 85 -22.20 -13.21 10.04
C LEU A 85 -21.77 -12.49 11.31
N SER A 86 -21.31 -11.26 11.23
CA SER A 86 -20.88 -10.47 12.40
C SER A 86 -21.15 -8.99 12.23
N ASN A 87 -21.22 -8.31 13.38
CA ASN A 87 -21.16 -6.84 13.46
C ASN A 87 -20.28 -6.50 14.66
N ASP A 88 -19.14 -5.91 14.43
CA ASP A 88 -18.17 -5.60 15.46
C ASP A 88 -17.63 -4.16 15.35
N ARG A 89 -16.98 -3.71 16.41
CA ARG A 89 -16.38 -2.38 16.50
C ARG A 89 -14.85 -2.43 16.51
N ILE A 90 -14.27 -3.36 15.77
CA ILE A 90 -12.81 -3.58 15.76
C ILE A 90 -12.02 -2.29 15.47
N PHE A 91 -12.47 -1.46 14.52
CA PHE A 91 -11.79 -0.22 14.17
C PHE A 91 -11.83 0.82 15.30
N ALA A 92 -12.99 0.97 15.96
CA ALA A 92 -13.10 1.84 17.14
C ALA A 92 -12.26 1.33 18.31
N ALA A 93 -12.23 0.00 18.53
CA ALA A 93 -11.39 -0.61 19.56
C ALA A 93 -9.89 -0.38 19.29
N LEU A 94 -9.44 -0.48 18.03
CA LEU A 94 -8.06 -0.17 17.66
C LEU A 94 -7.70 1.30 17.88
N GLU A 95 -8.63 2.25 17.63
CA GLU A 95 -8.42 3.66 17.91
C GLU A 95 -8.27 3.90 19.44
N GLU A 96 -9.11 3.27 20.27
CA GLU A 96 -8.99 3.35 21.73
C GLU A 96 -7.64 2.85 22.24
N GLU A 97 -7.14 1.75 21.63
CA GLU A 97 -5.85 1.16 22.00
C GLU A 97 -4.65 2.01 21.54
N LEU A 98 -4.68 2.60 20.35
CA LEU A 98 -3.53 3.20 19.69
C LEU A 98 -3.54 4.74 19.66
N GLY A 99 -4.70 5.40 19.98
CA GLY A 99 -4.83 6.86 19.96
C GLY A 99 -5.02 7.48 18.58
N TYR A 100 -5.05 6.67 17.51
CA TYR A 100 -5.28 7.10 16.13
C TYR A 100 -6.42 6.34 15.47
N PRO A 101 -7.28 7.00 14.68
CA PRO A 101 -8.40 6.34 14.02
C PRO A 101 -7.93 5.49 12.83
N THR A 102 -8.77 4.53 12.45
CA THR A 102 -8.78 3.98 11.10
C THR A 102 -9.68 4.85 10.23
N VAL A 103 -9.21 5.24 9.04
CA VAL A 103 -9.99 6.09 8.14
C VAL A 103 -10.02 5.53 6.73
N GLY A 104 -11.11 5.80 6.02
CA GLY A 104 -11.30 5.50 4.61
C GLY A 104 -11.17 6.76 3.76
N LEU A 105 -10.52 6.66 2.60
CA LEU A 105 -10.52 7.71 1.58
C LEU A 105 -10.23 7.12 0.21
N SER A 106 -10.56 7.87 -0.86
CA SER A 106 -10.18 7.45 -2.21
C SER A 106 -8.67 7.51 -2.40
N ARG A 107 -8.14 6.66 -3.28
CA ARG A 107 -6.73 6.73 -3.69
C ARG A 107 -6.37 8.11 -4.24
N GLY A 108 -7.29 8.76 -4.98
CA GLY A 108 -7.10 10.11 -5.49
C GLY A 108 -6.95 11.15 -4.38
N ASN A 109 -7.75 11.05 -3.32
CA ASN A 109 -7.64 11.95 -2.17
C ASN A 109 -6.33 11.76 -1.39
N LEU A 110 -5.83 10.52 -1.26
CA LEU A 110 -4.51 10.30 -0.66
C LEU A 110 -3.39 10.90 -1.53
N LEU A 111 -3.44 10.72 -2.85
CA LEU A 111 -2.47 11.33 -3.76
C LEU A 111 -2.53 12.86 -3.69
N ARG A 112 -3.73 13.45 -3.65
CA ARG A 112 -3.93 14.89 -3.47
C ARG A 112 -3.33 15.37 -2.16
N LEU A 113 -3.66 14.70 -1.04
CA LEU A 113 -3.10 15.02 0.28
C LEU A 113 -1.57 15.06 0.24
N LEU A 114 -0.94 14.01 -0.28
CA LEU A 114 0.51 13.90 -0.30
C LEU A 114 1.15 14.87 -1.33
N TYR A 115 0.56 15.02 -2.51
CA TYR A 115 1.14 15.87 -3.57
C TYR A 115 1.01 17.36 -3.27
N GLU A 116 -0.19 17.83 -2.93
CA GLU A 116 -0.44 19.28 -2.73
C GLU A 116 0.23 19.82 -1.46
N ASN A 117 0.51 18.98 -0.46
CA ASN A 117 1.21 19.37 0.75
C ASN A 117 2.72 19.08 0.73
N LEU A 118 3.25 18.56 -0.37
CA LEU A 118 4.70 18.40 -0.54
C LEU A 118 5.32 19.77 -0.88
N PRO A 119 6.28 20.27 -0.09
CA PRO A 119 7.00 21.50 -0.43
C PRO A 119 7.63 21.41 -1.82
N ASP A 120 7.51 22.51 -2.57
CA ASP A 120 8.06 22.61 -3.93
C ASP A 120 7.61 21.51 -4.92
N HIS A 121 6.43 20.90 -4.69
CA HIS A 121 5.95 19.77 -5.49
C HIS A 121 5.97 20.04 -7.00
N LYS A 122 5.71 21.27 -7.45
CA LYS A 122 5.72 21.64 -8.87
C LYS A 122 7.09 21.53 -9.54
N THR A 123 8.17 21.64 -8.78
CA THR A 123 9.56 21.55 -9.26
C THR A 123 10.20 20.22 -8.88
N LYS A 124 9.74 19.59 -7.79
CA LYS A 124 10.26 18.31 -7.27
C LYS A 124 9.57 17.08 -7.84
N VAL A 125 8.40 17.23 -8.48
CA VAL A 125 7.66 16.12 -9.08
C VAL A 125 7.46 16.37 -10.57
N ARG A 126 8.11 15.56 -11.41
CA ARG A 126 8.01 15.64 -12.88
C ARG A 126 7.02 14.58 -13.37
N ALA A 127 5.89 15.02 -13.89
CA ALA A 127 4.92 14.18 -14.60
C ALA A 127 5.39 13.91 -16.05
N SER A 128 4.77 12.97 -16.75
CA SER A 128 5.13 12.51 -18.10
C SER A 128 6.62 12.12 -18.24
N ALA A 129 7.23 11.65 -17.16
CA ALA A 129 8.62 11.19 -17.08
C ALA A 129 8.68 9.67 -17.11
N ASP A 130 8.52 9.08 -18.29
CA ASP A 130 8.58 7.63 -18.49
C ASP A 130 10.05 7.17 -18.55
N VAL A 131 10.46 6.40 -17.57
CA VAL A 131 11.83 5.91 -17.43
C VAL A 131 12.04 4.70 -18.33
N VAL A 132 13.04 4.78 -19.23
CA VAL A 132 13.37 3.72 -20.19
C VAL A 132 14.66 2.99 -19.86
N ASN A 133 15.60 3.62 -19.15
CA ASN A 133 16.86 3.00 -18.72
C ASN A 133 17.39 3.64 -17.43
N ILE A 134 18.12 2.85 -16.63
CA ILE A 134 18.85 3.29 -15.44
C ILE A 134 20.26 2.74 -15.55
N GLU A 135 21.24 3.61 -15.47
CA GLU A 135 22.67 3.27 -15.48
C GLU A 135 23.27 3.65 -14.13
N THR A 136 23.95 2.71 -13.47
CA THR A 136 24.71 2.98 -12.25
C THR A 136 26.18 3.15 -12.60
N HIS A 137 26.85 4.04 -11.86
CA HIS A 137 28.28 4.25 -11.94
C HIS A 137 28.85 4.55 -10.54
N GLN A 138 30.17 4.62 -10.43
CA GLN A 138 30.84 4.75 -9.12
C GLN A 138 30.30 5.92 -8.26
N ASP A 139 29.98 7.05 -8.89
CA ASP A 139 29.60 8.29 -8.19
C ASP A 139 28.10 8.57 -8.19
N GLY A 140 27.27 7.79 -8.91
CA GLY A 140 25.84 8.09 -9.04
C GLY A 140 25.06 7.20 -9.98
N VAL A 141 23.95 7.74 -10.47
CA VAL A 141 23.03 7.10 -11.40
C VAL A 141 22.60 8.08 -12.49
N ASN A 142 22.42 7.57 -13.71
CA ASN A 142 21.81 8.25 -14.84
C ASN A 142 20.47 7.59 -15.17
N VAL A 143 19.38 8.34 -15.11
CA VAL A 143 18.03 7.86 -15.46
C VAL A 143 17.61 8.48 -16.78
N HIS A 144 17.45 7.65 -17.81
CA HIS A 144 17.06 8.03 -19.15
C HIS A 144 15.55 7.98 -19.31
N LEU A 145 14.97 9.03 -19.89
CA LEU A 145 13.53 9.16 -20.12
C LEU A 145 13.17 8.94 -21.58
N ALA A 146 11.94 8.55 -21.84
CA ALA A 146 11.42 8.29 -23.18
C ALA A 146 11.44 9.52 -24.12
N ASP A 147 11.46 10.73 -23.55
CA ASP A 147 11.56 12.00 -24.29
C ASP A 147 13.02 12.33 -24.71
N GLY A 148 13.98 11.44 -24.44
CA GLY A 148 15.39 11.63 -24.71
C GLY A 148 16.15 12.45 -23.66
N SER A 149 15.50 12.98 -22.65
CA SER A 149 16.17 13.65 -21.53
C SER A 149 16.78 12.67 -20.54
N MET A 150 17.76 13.13 -19.77
CA MET A 150 18.42 12.36 -18.72
C MET A 150 18.35 13.12 -17.39
N VAL A 151 18.21 12.38 -16.29
CA VAL A 151 18.24 12.91 -14.92
C VAL A 151 19.36 12.23 -14.15
N GLU A 152 20.26 13.05 -13.59
CA GLU A 152 21.39 12.59 -12.77
C GLU A 152 21.02 12.59 -11.28
N GLY A 153 21.50 11.60 -10.55
CA GLY A 153 21.33 11.49 -9.12
C GLY A 153 22.38 10.63 -8.43
N SER A 154 22.30 10.53 -7.13
CA SER A 154 23.21 9.70 -6.32
C SER A 154 22.69 8.26 -6.18
N ILE A 155 21.38 8.10 -6.08
CA ILE A 155 20.68 6.81 -5.97
C ILE A 155 19.29 6.89 -6.63
N VAL A 156 18.72 5.71 -6.93
CA VAL A 156 17.33 5.52 -7.30
C VAL A 156 16.58 4.82 -6.16
N ILE A 157 15.47 5.41 -5.68
CA ILE A 157 14.46 4.74 -4.86
C ILE A 157 13.25 4.47 -5.77
N ALA A 158 13.04 3.21 -6.14
CA ALA A 158 11.96 2.85 -7.02
C ALA A 158 10.69 2.46 -6.24
N ALA A 159 9.67 3.29 -6.37
CA ALA A 159 8.28 3.12 -5.89
C ALA A 159 7.34 2.92 -7.09
N ASP A 160 7.79 2.24 -8.13
CA ASP A 160 7.17 2.07 -9.45
C ASP A 160 6.10 0.96 -9.49
N GLY A 161 5.78 0.39 -8.31
CA GLY A 161 4.62 -0.46 -8.09
C GLY A 161 4.83 -1.93 -8.47
N VAL A 162 3.73 -2.69 -8.49
CA VAL A 162 3.76 -4.15 -8.66
C VAL A 162 4.42 -4.61 -9.96
N HIS A 163 4.36 -3.81 -11.01
CA HIS A 163 5.00 -4.09 -12.31
C HIS A 163 6.37 -3.40 -12.46
N SER A 164 7.10 -3.29 -11.35
CA SER A 164 8.38 -2.58 -11.24
C SER A 164 9.41 -3.01 -12.27
N SER A 165 9.85 -2.08 -13.09
CA SER A 165 10.99 -2.25 -14.00
C SER A 165 12.32 -2.24 -13.25
N ALA A 166 12.40 -1.47 -12.16
CA ALA A 166 13.58 -1.45 -11.31
C ALA A 166 13.83 -2.79 -10.62
N ARG A 167 12.75 -3.51 -10.18
CA ARG A 167 12.88 -4.89 -9.66
C ARG A 167 13.44 -5.84 -10.71
N GLU A 168 12.95 -5.75 -11.95
CA GLU A 168 13.46 -6.57 -13.06
C GLU A 168 14.95 -6.27 -13.33
N LEU A 169 15.34 -4.99 -13.29
CA LEU A 169 16.73 -4.56 -13.46
C LEU A 169 17.65 -5.09 -12.34
N ILE A 170 17.23 -4.96 -11.07
CA ILE A 170 17.97 -5.50 -9.90
C ILE A 170 18.19 -7.02 -10.05
N GLN A 171 17.18 -7.76 -10.49
CA GLN A 171 17.30 -9.20 -10.74
C GLN A 171 18.27 -9.51 -11.90
N LEU A 172 18.31 -8.67 -12.92
CA LEU A 172 19.21 -8.83 -14.06
C LEU A 172 20.68 -8.56 -13.68
N LEU A 173 20.92 -7.44 -13.00
CA LEU A 173 22.26 -7.01 -12.59
C LEU A 173 22.87 -7.90 -11.48
N GLY A 174 22.03 -8.44 -10.61
CA GLY A 174 22.47 -9.28 -9.48
C GLY A 174 22.80 -10.73 -9.84
N ARG A 175 22.95 -11.07 -11.13
CA ARG A 175 23.30 -12.41 -11.60
C ARG A 175 24.79 -12.59 -11.71
N ASP A 176 25.26 -13.75 -11.25
CA ASP A 176 26.58 -14.22 -11.64
C ASP A 176 26.63 -14.51 -13.16
N SER A 177 27.64 -13.96 -13.83
CA SER A 177 27.90 -14.15 -15.25
C SER A 177 28.12 -15.63 -15.67
N SER A 178 28.11 -16.56 -14.70
CA SER A 178 28.27 -18.00 -14.90
C SER A 178 26.95 -18.75 -15.19
N THR A 179 25.78 -18.13 -14.99
CA THR A 179 24.48 -18.76 -15.30
C THR A 179 24.06 -18.50 -16.75
N THR A 180 24.54 -19.32 -17.65
CA THR A 180 24.08 -19.42 -19.05
C THR A 180 22.82 -20.28 -19.12
N GLY A 181 21.65 -19.70 -18.93
CA GLY A 181 20.37 -20.36 -19.12
C GLY A 181 19.33 -19.39 -19.66
N ASP A 182 18.40 -19.89 -20.49
CA ASP A 182 17.26 -19.10 -20.96
C ASP A 182 16.48 -18.51 -19.81
N PHE A 183 16.50 -17.18 -19.76
CA PHE A 183 15.84 -16.44 -18.71
C PHE A 183 14.32 -16.44 -18.89
N LYS A 184 13.62 -17.32 -18.22
CA LYS A 184 12.22 -17.08 -17.91
C LYS A 184 12.16 -15.97 -16.86
N ARG A 185 11.71 -14.77 -17.23
CA ARG A 185 11.34 -13.69 -16.30
C ARG A 185 10.23 -14.22 -15.38
N THR A 186 10.60 -14.87 -14.29
CA THR A 186 9.64 -15.31 -13.28
C THR A 186 9.39 -14.13 -12.35
N SER A 187 8.20 -13.53 -12.46
CA SER A 187 7.76 -12.57 -11.45
C SER A 187 7.68 -13.29 -10.11
N PRO A 188 8.23 -12.74 -9.01
CA PRO A 188 7.99 -13.27 -7.66
C PRO A 188 6.53 -13.08 -7.22
N MET A 189 5.74 -12.38 -8.04
CA MET A 189 4.34 -12.07 -7.77
C MET A 189 3.44 -13.04 -8.53
N VAL A 190 2.52 -13.67 -7.81
CA VAL A 190 1.53 -14.62 -8.35
C VAL A 190 0.14 -14.04 -8.13
N THR A 191 -0.72 -14.18 -9.11
CA THR A 191 -2.13 -13.77 -9.06
C THR A 191 -3.00 -15.00 -8.86
N THR A 192 -3.75 -15.03 -7.78
CA THR A 192 -4.75 -16.07 -7.50
C THR A 192 -6.17 -15.51 -7.59
N TYR A 193 -6.33 -14.21 -7.47
CA TYR A 193 -7.61 -13.50 -7.48
C TYR A 193 -7.60 -12.33 -8.46
N MET A 194 -8.79 -11.95 -8.93
CA MET A 194 -9.06 -10.68 -9.60
C MET A 194 -10.06 -9.87 -8.80
N SER A 195 -10.01 -8.56 -8.92
CA SER A 195 -10.93 -7.65 -8.22
C SER A 195 -11.45 -6.55 -9.10
N LEU A 196 -12.76 -6.36 -9.03
CA LEU A 196 -13.45 -5.18 -9.55
C LEU A 196 -13.47 -4.11 -8.45
N PHE A 197 -12.94 -2.93 -8.74
CA PHE A 197 -13.02 -1.76 -7.88
C PHE A 197 -13.95 -0.72 -8.51
N GLY A 198 -14.73 -0.06 -7.69
CA GLY A 198 -15.61 1.01 -8.15
C GLY A 198 -16.14 1.88 -7.02
N HIS A 199 -16.73 3.00 -7.40
CA HIS A 199 -17.53 3.83 -6.51
C HIS A 199 -18.71 4.43 -7.25
N THR A 200 -19.71 4.88 -6.50
CA THR A 200 -20.95 5.47 -7.04
C THR A 200 -20.81 6.97 -7.28
N ARG A 201 -21.78 7.54 -8.00
CA ARG A 201 -21.97 8.98 -8.15
C ARG A 201 -22.86 9.51 -7.02
N GLY A 202 -22.38 9.53 -5.81
CA GLY A 202 -23.15 9.96 -4.66
C GLY A 202 -23.40 8.82 -3.68
N VAL A 203 -24.12 9.12 -2.63
CA VAL A 203 -24.32 8.24 -1.47
C VAL A 203 -25.77 7.83 -1.31
N ARG A 204 -25.99 6.72 -0.61
CA ARG A 204 -27.30 6.29 -0.07
C ARG A 204 -27.30 6.59 1.43
N GLU A 205 -28.27 7.34 1.89
CA GLU A 205 -28.38 7.77 3.29
C GLU A 205 -28.78 6.62 4.25
N ASP A 206 -29.42 5.58 3.69
CA ASP A 206 -29.79 4.37 4.43
C ASP A 206 -28.58 3.46 4.77
N ILE A 207 -27.39 3.74 4.22
CA ILE A 207 -26.13 3.08 4.57
C ILE A 207 -25.41 3.95 5.60
N ALA A 208 -24.97 3.37 6.71
CA ALA A 208 -24.27 4.10 7.76
C ALA A 208 -22.91 4.65 7.28
N LEU A 209 -22.61 5.90 7.60
CA LEU A 209 -21.34 6.55 7.27
C LEU A 209 -20.18 5.86 8.00
N GLY A 210 -19.14 5.48 7.26
CA GLY A 210 -17.95 4.84 7.83
C GLY A 210 -18.16 3.40 8.31
N ASP A 211 -19.32 2.78 8.03
CA ASP A 211 -19.49 1.35 8.22
C ASP A 211 -18.76 0.59 7.12
N PHE A 212 -17.90 -0.36 7.51
CA PHE A 212 -17.18 -1.22 6.60
C PHE A 212 -17.92 -2.56 6.47
N ALA A 213 -18.48 -2.81 5.31
CA ALA A 213 -19.24 -4.00 5.00
C ALA A 213 -18.37 -5.01 4.23
N GLU A 214 -18.44 -6.29 4.61
CA GLU A 214 -17.67 -7.37 3.97
C GLU A 214 -18.56 -8.59 3.73
N SER A 215 -18.64 -9.08 2.49
CA SER A 215 -19.31 -10.34 2.19
C SER A 215 -18.33 -11.48 2.00
N HIS A 216 -18.70 -12.66 2.49
CA HIS A 216 -17.92 -13.89 2.39
C HIS A 216 -18.67 -14.93 1.56
N GLY A 217 -17.96 -15.70 0.71
CA GLY A 217 -18.60 -16.74 -0.09
C GLY A 217 -17.64 -17.59 -0.91
N PRO A 218 -18.11 -18.71 -1.47
CA PRO A 218 -17.27 -19.65 -2.21
C PRO A 218 -16.55 -18.99 -3.39
N GLY A 219 -15.22 -18.87 -3.30
CA GLY A 219 -14.38 -18.26 -4.33
C GLY A 219 -14.61 -16.76 -4.55
N THR A 220 -15.48 -16.10 -3.77
CA THR A 220 -15.83 -14.69 -3.92
C THR A 220 -15.91 -13.97 -2.58
N ALA A 221 -15.64 -12.67 -2.60
CA ALA A 221 -15.88 -11.78 -1.47
C ALA A 221 -16.16 -10.36 -1.99
N SER A 222 -16.81 -9.53 -1.16
CA SER A 222 -16.89 -8.11 -1.43
C SER A 222 -16.45 -7.32 -0.20
N GLN A 223 -15.97 -6.10 -0.44
CA GLN A 223 -15.70 -5.12 0.61
C GLN A 223 -16.25 -3.78 0.16
N SER A 224 -16.90 -3.07 1.06
CA SER A 224 -17.53 -1.80 0.74
C SER A 224 -17.60 -0.88 1.95
N THR A 225 -17.74 0.40 1.69
CA THR A 225 -18.00 1.40 2.73
C THR A 225 -18.63 2.63 2.12
N ARG A 226 -19.48 3.31 2.90
CA ARG A 226 -19.94 4.65 2.58
C ARG A 226 -18.97 5.66 3.18
N LEU A 227 -18.41 6.50 2.33
CA LEU A 227 -17.70 7.72 2.72
C LEU A 227 -18.60 8.94 2.50
N ASP A 228 -18.11 10.12 2.82
CA ASP A 228 -18.87 11.38 2.68
C ASP A 228 -19.23 11.67 1.22
N ASP A 229 -18.36 11.32 0.28
CA ASP A 229 -18.45 11.66 -1.15
C ASP A 229 -19.09 10.58 -2.01
N ALA A 230 -18.96 9.31 -1.63
CA ALA A 230 -19.40 8.18 -2.45
C ALA A 230 -19.49 6.87 -1.63
N MET A 231 -20.13 5.88 -2.24
CA MET A 231 -20.06 4.49 -1.77
C MET A 231 -18.97 3.76 -2.58
N TYR A 232 -17.97 3.23 -1.90
CA TYR A 232 -16.86 2.48 -2.49
C TYR A 232 -17.12 0.99 -2.34
N PHE A 233 -16.80 0.23 -3.38
CA PHE A 233 -16.94 -1.22 -3.36
C PHE A 233 -15.81 -1.92 -4.10
N THR A 234 -15.53 -3.12 -3.64
CA THR A 234 -14.61 -4.09 -4.27
C THR A 234 -15.32 -5.43 -4.32
N VAL A 235 -15.23 -6.12 -5.46
CA VAL A 235 -15.70 -7.51 -5.60
C VAL A 235 -14.52 -8.36 -6.03
N LEU A 236 -14.21 -9.36 -5.22
CA LEU A 236 -13.12 -10.30 -5.40
C LEU A 236 -13.63 -11.60 -5.99
N LYS A 237 -12.91 -12.17 -6.96
CA LYS A 237 -13.17 -13.49 -7.52
C LYS A 237 -11.87 -14.28 -7.63
N ARG A 238 -11.89 -15.53 -7.17
CA ARG A 238 -10.79 -16.47 -7.36
C ARG A 238 -10.64 -16.85 -8.84
N LEU A 239 -9.42 -16.93 -9.33
CA LEU A 239 -9.10 -17.47 -10.65
C LEU A 239 -9.13 -19.00 -10.62
N ASP A 240 -9.50 -19.62 -11.74
CA ASP A 240 -9.46 -21.09 -11.89
C ASP A 240 -8.04 -21.64 -11.74
N LYS A 241 -7.05 -20.88 -12.20
CA LYS A 241 -5.62 -21.20 -12.08
C LYS A 241 -4.83 -19.96 -11.73
N PRO A 242 -3.83 -20.06 -10.81
CA PRO A 242 -2.90 -18.97 -10.57
C PRO A 242 -2.12 -18.60 -11.84
N THR A 243 -1.78 -17.32 -11.97
CA THR A 243 -1.03 -16.78 -13.11
C THR A 243 -0.03 -15.73 -12.66
N SER A 244 1.04 -15.53 -13.44
CA SER A 244 1.96 -14.39 -13.31
C SER A 244 1.87 -13.44 -14.50
N GLU A 245 0.83 -13.60 -15.33
CA GLU A 245 0.61 -12.78 -16.51
C GLU A 245 0.19 -11.36 -16.11
N LYS A 246 0.89 -10.37 -16.67
CA LYS A 246 0.52 -8.96 -16.58
C LYS A 246 -0.61 -8.71 -17.59
N ARG A 247 -1.79 -8.32 -17.12
CA ARG A 247 -2.96 -8.18 -17.97
C ARG A 247 -3.71 -6.86 -17.72
N LYS A 248 -4.26 -6.30 -18.80
CA LYS A 248 -5.30 -5.27 -18.77
C LYS A 248 -6.59 -5.89 -19.26
N PHE A 249 -7.70 -5.55 -18.62
CA PHE A 249 -9.03 -6.05 -18.98
C PHE A 249 -9.74 -5.07 -19.89
N THR A 250 -10.49 -5.60 -20.88
CA THR A 250 -11.36 -4.82 -21.77
C THR A 250 -12.68 -4.49 -21.09
N SER A 251 -13.47 -3.57 -21.67
CA SER A 251 -14.79 -3.24 -21.16
C SER A 251 -15.73 -4.44 -21.18
N GLU A 252 -15.65 -5.27 -22.22
CA GLU A 252 -16.47 -6.50 -22.35
C GLU A 252 -16.14 -7.52 -21.26
N GLU A 253 -14.86 -7.63 -20.89
CA GLU A 253 -14.44 -8.50 -19.79
C GLU A 253 -14.93 -7.99 -18.44
N VAL A 254 -14.95 -6.67 -18.24
CA VAL A 254 -15.54 -6.04 -17.03
C VAL A 254 -17.03 -6.32 -16.99
N ASP A 255 -17.77 -6.14 -18.09
CA ASP A 255 -19.22 -6.40 -18.16
C ASP A 255 -19.53 -7.88 -17.92
N LYS A 256 -18.72 -8.79 -18.46
CA LYS A 256 -18.84 -10.23 -18.19
C LYS A 256 -18.64 -10.53 -16.70
N PHE A 257 -17.58 -9.98 -16.08
CA PHE A 257 -17.32 -10.14 -14.65
C PHE A 257 -18.51 -9.64 -13.81
N VAL A 258 -19.05 -8.47 -14.12
CA VAL A 258 -20.19 -7.89 -13.41
C VAL A 258 -21.44 -8.73 -13.57
N HIS A 259 -21.69 -9.27 -14.77
CA HIS A 259 -22.83 -10.17 -15.00
C HIS A 259 -22.71 -11.43 -14.13
N GLU A 260 -21.54 -12.06 -14.09
CA GLU A 260 -21.28 -13.23 -13.25
C GLU A 260 -21.41 -12.95 -11.75
N MET A 261 -21.01 -11.75 -11.30
CA MET A 261 -21.02 -11.34 -9.89
C MET A 261 -22.25 -10.53 -9.48
N SER A 262 -23.27 -10.42 -10.37
CA SER A 262 -24.42 -9.53 -10.22
C SER A 262 -25.22 -9.72 -8.93
N ASP A 263 -25.28 -10.93 -8.42
CA ASP A 263 -26.02 -11.30 -7.21
C ASP A 263 -25.19 -11.29 -5.93
N VAL A 264 -23.88 -10.96 -6.00
CA VAL A 264 -23.03 -10.80 -4.82
C VAL A 264 -23.52 -9.60 -4.00
N THR A 265 -23.73 -9.79 -2.71
CA THR A 265 -24.13 -8.73 -1.80
C THR A 265 -22.95 -7.79 -1.54
N ILE A 266 -23.17 -6.50 -1.73
CA ILE A 266 -22.15 -5.42 -1.56
C ILE A 266 -22.34 -4.69 -0.24
N PHE A 267 -23.57 -4.39 0.13
CA PHE A 267 -23.99 -3.91 1.45
C PHE A 267 -25.13 -4.78 1.94
N PRO A 268 -25.42 -4.84 3.24
CA PRO A 268 -26.58 -5.59 3.73
C PRO A 268 -27.85 -5.26 2.96
N GLY A 269 -28.44 -6.28 2.30
CA GLY A 269 -29.63 -6.13 1.48
C GLY A 269 -29.44 -5.50 0.09
N ILE A 270 -28.19 -5.19 -0.33
CA ILE A 270 -27.91 -4.52 -1.62
C ILE A 270 -26.89 -5.34 -2.40
N LYS A 271 -27.24 -5.71 -3.63
CA LYS A 271 -26.42 -6.52 -4.54
C LYS A 271 -25.63 -5.67 -5.54
N LEU A 272 -24.59 -6.25 -6.14
CA LEU A 272 -23.76 -5.58 -7.15
C LEU A 272 -24.61 -5.04 -8.31
N LYS A 273 -25.61 -5.78 -8.81
CA LYS A 273 -26.50 -5.35 -9.90
C LYS A 273 -27.28 -4.06 -9.60
N GLU A 274 -27.49 -3.73 -8.31
CA GLU A 274 -28.19 -2.52 -7.89
C GLU A 274 -27.24 -1.32 -7.77
N ILE A 275 -25.98 -1.56 -7.41
CA ILE A 275 -24.94 -0.53 -7.28
C ILE A 275 -24.28 -0.21 -8.62
N TRP A 276 -24.09 -1.21 -9.48
CA TRP A 276 -23.38 -1.06 -10.75
C TRP A 276 -23.93 0.03 -11.68
N PRO A 277 -25.25 0.20 -11.86
CA PRO A 277 -25.80 1.31 -12.65
C PRO A 277 -25.48 2.71 -12.07
N LEU A 278 -25.23 2.81 -10.78
CA LEU A 278 -24.94 4.06 -10.07
C LEU A 278 -23.44 4.44 -10.10
N ARG A 279 -22.59 3.58 -10.65
CA ARG A 279 -21.14 3.76 -10.65
C ARG A 279 -20.68 4.98 -11.42
N GLU A 280 -19.57 5.55 -11.01
CA GLU A 280 -18.76 6.45 -11.83
C GLU A 280 -17.95 5.62 -12.85
N GLN A 281 -18.39 5.65 -14.13
CA GLN A 281 -17.84 4.78 -15.18
C GLN A 281 -16.33 4.92 -15.37
N ALA A 282 -15.81 6.15 -15.31
CA ALA A 282 -14.41 6.44 -15.53
C ALA A 282 -13.49 5.78 -14.48
N ASN A 283 -14.05 5.39 -13.32
CA ASN A 283 -13.28 4.96 -12.16
C ASN A 283 -13.41 3.46 -11.84
N ALA A 284 -14.35 2.76 -12.49
CA ALA A 284 -14.45 1.31 -12.36
C ALA A 284 -13.26 0.62 -13.05
N VAL A 285 -12.63 -0.32 -12.36
CA VAL A 285 -11.46 -1.04 -12.88
C VAL A 285 -11.42 -2.49 -12.40
N LEU A 286 -11.16 -3.41 -13.33
CA LEU A 286 -10.88 -4.82 -13.04
C LEU A 286 -9.37 -5.03 -13.07
N LEU A 287 -8.81 -5.63 -12.03
CA LEU A 287 -7.37 -5.84 -11.88
C LEU A 287 -7.08 -7.24 -11.35
N HIS A 288 -5.92 -7.77 -11.71
CA HIS A 288 -5.29 -8.88 -11.03
C HIS A 288 -4.86 -8.45 -9.61
N GLN A 289 -4.94 -9.38 -8.65
CA GLN A 289 -4.47 -9.21 -7.27
C GLN A 289 -3.20 -10.06 -7.10
N GLU A 290 -2.07 -9.43 -7.36
CA GLU A 290 -0.78 -10.09 -7.22
C GLU A 290 -0.41 -10.21 -5.73
N GLU A 291 0.27 -11.30 -5.39
CA GLU A 291 0.80 -11.59 -4.05
C GLU A 291 2.24 -12.05 -4.17
N GLY A 292 3.12 -11.58 -3.30
CA GLY A 292 4.49 -12.03 -3.23
C GLY A 292 5.46 -11.04 -2.62
N VAL A 293 6.67 -11.52 -2.36
CA VAL A 293 7.81 -10.73 -1.83
C VAL A 293 9.00 -10.95 -2.74
N ALA A 294 9.66 -9.89 -3.15
CA ALA A 294 10.88 -9.98 -3.96
C ALA A 294 12.06 -10.49 -3.11
N ASP A 295 12.93 -11.28 -3.70
CA ASP A 295 14.10 -11.82 -3.00
C ASP A 295 15.15 -10.77 -2.73
N LYS A 296 15.51 -9.98 -3.73
CA LYS A 296 16.51 -8.92 -3.66
C LYS A 296 15.84 -7.56 -3.87
N TRP A 297 16.10 -6.63 -2.96
CA TRP A 297 15.46 -5.33 -2.95
C TRP A 297 16.38 -4.18 -3.38
N TYR A 298 17.65 -4.44 -3.60
CA TYR A 298 18.62 -3.45 -4.05
C TYR A 298 19.74 -4.08 -4.88
N HIS A 299 20.41 -3.26 -5.64
CA HIS A 299 21.66 -3.54 -6.32
C HIS A 299 22.37 -2.23 -6.60
N ASP A 300 23.65 -2.13 -6.26
CA ASP A 300 24.44 -0.90 -6.36
C ASP A 300 23.69 0.30 -5.75
N ARG A 301 23.33 1.25 -6.58
CA ARG A 301 22.68 2.51 -6.21
C ARG A 301 21.16 2.50 -6.46
N ILE A 302 20.56 1.34 -6.67
CA ILE A 302 19.12 1.17 -6.91
C ILE A 302 18.51 0.39 -5.76
N VAL A 303 17.40 0.87 -5.20
CA VAL A 303 16.63 0.19 -4.15
C VAL A 303 15.12 0.33 -4.42
N ILE A 304 14.35 -0.73 -4.14
CA ILE A 304 12.89 -0.77 -4.33
C ILE A 304 12.15 -0.67 -3.01
N VAL A 305 10.94 -0.07 -3.03
CA VAL A 305 10.05 0.08 -1.87
C VAL A 305 8.59 -0.22 -2.23
N GLY A 306 7.80 -0.57 -1.22
CA GLY A 306 6.36 -0.79 -1.37
C GLY A 306 6.03 -1.94 -2.32
N ASP A 307 5.01 -1.77 -3.18
CA ASP A 307 4.53 -2.81 -4.11
C ASP A 307 5.61 -3.28 -5.11
N ALA A 308 6.69 -2.54 -5.29
CA ALA A 308 7.85 -2.98 -6.05
C ALA A 308 8.64 -4.08 -5.32
N ALA A 309 8.66 -4.08 -3.99
CA ALA A 309 9.36 -5.05 -3.15
C ALA A 309 8.43 -6.17 -2.64
N HIS A 310 7.22 -5.84 -2.22
CA HIS A 310 6.25 -6.77 -1.63
C HIS A 310 4.82 -6.36 -1.96
N LYS A 311 4.00 -7.31 -2.33
CA LYS A 311 2.62 -7.11 -2.75
C LYS A 311 1.69 -8.11 -2.08
N MET A 312 0.52 -7.69 -1.70
CA MET A 312 -0.55 -8.50 -1.13
C MET A 312 -1.88 -8.18 -1.80
N THR A 313 -2.87 -9.04 -1.62
CA THR A 313 -4.26 -8.74 -2.02
C THR A 313 -4.78 -7.49 -1.28
N SER A 314 -5.79 -6.86 -1.82
CA SER A 314 -6.39 -5.65 -1.21
C SER A 314 -7.20 -5.94 0.05
N VAL A 315 -7.53 -7.20 0.32
CA VAL A 315 -8.48 -7.64 1.36
C VAL A 315 -8.12 -7.17 2.76
N ASN A 316 -6.85 -7.27 3.15
CA ASN A 316 -6.42 -6.83 4.49
C ASN A 316 -6.26 -5.30 4.63
N GLY A 317 -6.42 -4.54 3.53
CA GLY A 317 -6.29 -3.08 3.51
C GLY A 317 -4.91 -2.53 3.90
N GLN A 318 -3.86 -3.36 3.99
CA GLN A 318 -2.55 -2.98 4.52
C GLN A 318 -1.50 -2.63 3.45
N GLY A 319 -1.84 -2.66 2.15
CA GLY A 319 -0.88 -2.38 1.09
C GLY A 319 -0.24 -1.00 1.19
N ALA A 320 -1.04 0.05 1.38
CA ALA A 320 -0.53 1.41 1.54
C ALA A 320 0.27 1.58 2.83
N LEU A 321 -0.18 0.97 3.94
CA LEU A 321 0.56 0.96 5.21
C LEU A 321 1.92 0.30 5.04
N SER A 322 1.98 -0.92 4.49
CA SER A 322 3.23 -1.65 4.29
C SER A 322 4.20 -0.87 3.41
N ALA A 323 3.70 -0.18 2.38
CA ALA A 323 4.51 0.65 1.49
C ALA A 323 5.14 1.86 2.20
N VAL A 324 4.40 2.55 3.06
CA VAL A 324 4.96 3.71 3.79
C VAL A 324 5.90 3.28 4.92
N LEU A 325 5.66 2.13 5.57
CA LEU A 325 6.60 1.57 6.55
C LEU A 325 7.91 1.14 5.89
N SER A 326 7.84 0.57 4.68
CA SER A 326 8.99 0.26 3.82
C SER A 326 9.82 1.53 3.54
N ALA A 327 9.17 2.60 3.08
CA ALA A 327 9.82 3.88 2.80
C ALA A 327 10.41 4.52 4.09
N THR A 328 9.69 4.48 5.21
CA THR A 328 10.15 4.98 6.51
C THR A 328 11.44 4.29 6.93
N THR A 329 11.46 2.95 6.89
CA THR A 329 12.64 2.15 7.26
C THR A 329 13.84 2.45 6.36
N LEU A 330 13.62 2.57 5.05
CA LEU A 330 14.69 2.93 4.10
C LEU A 330 15.24 4.32 4.38
N VAL A 331 14.37 5.34 4.53
CA VAL A 331 14.82 6.73 4.71
C VAL A 331 15.52 6.91 6.06
N ASN A 332 15.12 6.22 7.13
CA ASN A 332 15.84 6.22 8.42
C ASN A 332 17.28 5.70 8.24
N ASN A 333 17.49 4.57 7.54
CA ASN A 333 18.81 4.02 7.28
C ASN A 333 19.65 4.92 6.37
N LEU A 334 19.05 5.51 5.35
CA LEU A 334 19.72 6.44 4.44
C LEU A 334 20.16 7.72 5.17
N GLN A 335 19.27 8.33 5.97
CA GLN A 335 19.57 9.52 6.76
C GLN A 335 20.72 9.26 7.74
N ALA A 336 20.69 8.14 8.45
CA ALA A 336 21.76 7.75 9.37
C ALA A 336 23.12 7.56 8.66
N THR A 337 23.12 7.06 7.42
CA THR A 337 24.33 6.91 6.60
C THR A 337 24.84 8.27 6.14
N LEU A 338 23.98 9.14 5.63
CA LEU A 338 24.33 10.48 5.15
C LEU A 338 24.77 11.42 6.27
N HIS A 339 24.29 11.21 7.50
CA HIS A 339 24.76 11.95 8.67
C HIS A 339 26.23 11.62 9.00
N LYS A 340 26.67 10.39 8.76
CA LYS A 340 28.06 9.96 8.98
C LYS A 340 28.99 10.34 7.82
N LYS A 341 28.49 10.21 6.57
CA LYS A 341 29.25 10.45 5.35
C LYS A 341 28.38 11.22 4.36
N SER A 342 28.72 12.48 4.08
CA SER A 342 27.97 13.33 3.14
C SER A 342 28.03 12.84 1.70
N ARG A 343 29.03 12.03 1.34
CA ARG A 343 29.21 11.36 0.04
C ARG A 343 29.55 9.90 0.29
N PRO A 344 28.52 9.05 0.55
CA PRO A 344 28.74 7.62 0.77
C PRO A 344 29.16 6.92 -0.53
N SER A 345 30.06 5.94 -0.40
CA SER A 345 30.41 5.05 -1.50
C SER A 345 29.25 4.11 -1.84
N THR A 346 29.36 3.37 -2.95
CA THR A 346 28.36 2.37 -3.30
C THR A 346 28.23 1.30 -2.20
N GLU A 347 29.33 0.86 -1.61
CA GLU A 347 29.34 -0.11 -0.51
C GLU A 347 28.65 0.42 0.75
N ASP A 348 28.84 1.71 1.09
CA ASP A 348 28.14 2.36 2.22
C ASP A 348 26.61 2.38 1.99
N LEU A 349 26.19 2.64 0.74
CA LEU A 349 24.78 2.65 0.33
C LEU A 349 24.18 1.24 0.34
N GLU A 350 24.89 0.26 -0.22
CA GLU A 350 24.45 -1.13 -0.19
C GLU A 350 24.34 -1.66 1.26
N ALA A 351 25.24 -1.27 2.16
CA ALA A 351 25.13 -1.60 3.57
C ALA A 351 23.86 -1.01 4.22
N ALA A 352 23.47 0.23 3.86
CA ALA A 352 22.23 0.85 4.30
C ALA A 352 20.98 0.12 3.72
N PHE A 353 21.05 -0.26 2.45
CA PHE A 353 19.96 -0.99 1.78
C PHE A 353 19.83 -2.43 2.30
N ALA A 354 20.93 -3.10 2.58
CA ALA A 354 20.94 -4.41 3.22
C ALA A 354 20.27 -4.37 4.60
N LYS A 355 20.60 -3.34 5.41
CA LYS A 355 19.97 -3.14 6.70
C LYS A 355 18.48 -2.88 6.58
N TYR A 356 18.06 -2.05 5.61
CA TYR A 356 16.64 -1.84 5.29
C TYR A 356 15.96 -3.16 4.93
N GLN A 357 16.50 -3.91 3.96
CA GLN A 357 15.92 -5.19 3.54
C GLN A 357 15.82 -6.16 4.72
N THR A 358 16.87 -6.35 5.49
CA THR A 358 16.90 -7.28 6.61
C THR A 358 15.88 -6.91 7.69
N SER A 359 15.77 -5.62 8.04
CA SER A 359 14.86 -5.17 9.09
C SER A 359 13.39 -5.12 8.69
N HIS A 360 13.08 -5.03 7.38
CA HIS A 360 11.69 -4.86 6.91
C HIS A 360 11.13 -6.09 6.20
N LYS A 361 11.96 -6.94 5.59
CA LYS A 361 11.50 -8.07 4.74
C LYS A 361 10.65 -9.08 5.51
N GLU A 362 11.01 -9.39 6.75
CA GLU A 362 10.25 -10.32 7.60
C GLU A 362 8.85 -9.75 7.92
N ALA A 363 8.77 -8.49 8.35
CA ALA A 363 7.51 -7.83 8.64
C ALA A 363 6.62 -7.73 7.38
N ALA A 364 7.21 -7.39 6.24
CA ALA A 364 6.50 -7.34 4.95
C ALA A 364 5.98 -8.74 4.54
N GLY A 365 6.79 -9.78 4.71
CA GLY A 365 6.39 -11.17 4.50
C GLY A 365 5.20 -11.57 5.37
N ALA A 366 5.25 -11.25 6.66
CA ALA A 366 4.15 -11.54 7.59
C ALA A 366 2.82 -10.85 7.19
N VAL A 367 2.89 -9.62 6.66
CA VAL A 367 1.71 -8.89 6.15
C VAL A 367 1.18 -9.51 4.85
N VAL A 368 2.06 -9.97 3.96
CA VAL A 368 1.67 -10.71 2.74
C VAL A 368 0.99 -12.04 3.11
N ASP A 369 1.57 -12.82 4.02
CA ASP A 369 1.01 -14.10 4.51
C ASP A 369 -0.32 -13.90 5.23
N PHE A 370 -0.46 -12.82 6.00
CA PHE A 370 -1.73 -12.45 6.60
C PHE A 370 -2.79 -12.13 5.53
N GLY A 371 -2.44 -11.33 4.53
CA GLY A 371 -3.32 -11.04 3.38
C GLY A 371 -3.74 -12.30 2.65
N PHE A 372 -2.79 -13.21 2.40
CA PHE A 372 -3.02 -14.53 1.82
C PHE A 372 -4.06 -15.31 2.64
N THR A 373 -3.84 -15.43 3.95
CA THR A 373 -4.69 -16.21 4.86
C THR A 373 -6.11 -15.64 4.92
N VAL A 374 -6.23 -14.32 5.13
CA VAL A 374 -7.55 -13.66 5.23
C VAL A 374 -8.33 -13.77 3.93
N THR A 375 -7.66 -13.60 2.78
CA THR A 375 -8.33 -13.71 1.47
C THR A 375 -8.93 -15.10 1.27
N ARG A 376 -8.17 -16.18 1.59
CA ARG A 376 -8.67 -17.55 1.46
C ARG A 376 -9.77 -17.86 2.46
N PHE A 377 -9.68 -17.29 3.65
CA PHE A 377 -10.70 -17.44 4.68
C PHE A 377 -12.04 -16.83 4.25
N ILE A 378 -12.07 -15.55 3.85
CA ILE A 378 -13.33 -14.86 3.47
C ILE A 378 -13.90 -15.34 2.12
N THR A 379 -13.07 -15.92 1.25
CA THR A 379 -13.51 -16.52 -0.01
C THR A 379 -13.81 -18.02 0.12
N TRP A 380 -13.82 -18.55 1.34
CA TRP A 380 -14.10 -19.97 1.64
C TRP A 380 -13.38 -20.94 0.70
N THR A 381 -12.10 -20.62 0.42
CA THR A 381 -11.31 -21.33 -0.58
C THR A 381 -10.86 -22.70 -0.08
N ASP A 382 -10.51 -22.79 1.21
CA ASP A 382 -10.03 -24.00 1.83
C ASP A 382 -11.19 -24.74 2.52
N GLU A 383 -11.09 -26.07 2.55
CA GLU A 383 -12.09 -26.92 3.19
C GLU A 383 -12.26 -26.55 4.68
N GLY A 384 -13.49 -26.35 5.10
CA GLY A 384 -13.81 -25.98 6.48
C GLY A 384 -13.81 -24.48 6.77
N ASN A 385 -13.32 -23.61 5.88
CA ASN A 385 -13.34 -22.16 6.11
C ASN A 385 -14.76 -21.62 6.29
N GLU A 386 -15.73 -22.08 5.49
CA GLU A 386 -17.13 -21.68 5.68
C GLU A 386 -17.66 -22.08 7.05
N ALA A 387 -17.45 -23.33 7.45
CA ALA A 387 -17.93 -23.83 8.74
C ALA A 387 -17.27 -23.10 9.91
N LEU A 388 -15.98 -22.80 9.79
CA LEU A 388 -15.23 -22.03 10.78
C LEU A 388 -15.73 -20.59 10.87
N ASP A 389 -15.93 -19.91 9.74
CA ASP A 389 -16.43 -18.56 9.65
C ASP A 389 -17.83 -18.44 10.28
N ARG A 390 -18.77 -19.31 9.90
CA ARG A 390 -20.11 -19.35 10.49
C ARG A 390 -20.09 -19.65 12.00
N LYS A 391 -19.19 -20.54 12.48
CA LYS A 391 -19.03 -20.85 13.89
C LYS A 391 -18.45 -19.68 14.69
N GLN A 392 -17.52 -18.94 14.11
CA GLN A 392 -16.85 -17.80 14.75
C GLN A 392 -17.70 -16.54 14.74
N SER A 393 -18.61 -16.44 13.79
CA SER A 393 -19.53 -15.31 13.62
C SER A 393 -20.35 -15.08 14.88
N GLY A 394 -20.32 -13.84 15.39
CA GLY A 394 -21.09 -13.44 16.59
C GLY A 394 -20.44 -13.80 17.94
N THR A 395 -19.24 -14.36 17.97
CA THR A 395 -18.55 -14.62 19.24
C THR A 395 -17.72 -13.38 19.66
N LYS A 396 -17.93 -12.89 20.91
CA LYS A 396 -17.16 -11.76 21.46
C LYS A 396 -15.66 -12.00 21.52
N ASN A 397 -15.24 -13.27 21.64
CA ASN A 397 -13.82 -13.65 21.72
C ASN A 397 -13.06 -13.37 20.42
N MET A 398 -13.72 -13.46 19.27
CA MET A 398 -13.11 -13.21 17.97
C MET A 398 -12.58 -11.78 17.83
N THR A 399 -13.37 -10.78 18.25
CA THR A 399 -12.96 -9.36 18.18
C THR A 399 -11.72 -9.11 19.05
N GLU A 400 -11.64 -9.70 20.25
CA GLU A 400 -10.49 -9.54 21.14
C GLU A 400 -9.23 -10.23 20.59
N GLU A 401 -9.34 -11.43 20.03
CA GLU A 401 -8.21 -12.13 19.41
C GLU A 401 -7.73 -11.41 18.15
N ALA A 402 -8.65 -10.97 17.28
CA ALA A 402 -8.32 -10.18 16.10
C ALA A 402 -7.62 -8.86 16.49
N LYS A 403 -8.15 -8.14 17.47
CA LYS A 403 -7.56 -6.93 18.03
C LYS A 403 -6.13 -7.18 18.51
N LYS A 404 -5.93 -8.21 19.35
CA LYS A 404 -4.60 -8.58 19.87
C LYS A 404 -3.60 -8.85 18.75
N ARG A 405 -4.01 -9.61 17.74
CA ARG A 405 -3.15 -9.95 16.59
C ARG A 405 -2.78 -8.70 15.76
N ILE A 406 -3.75 -7.82 15.53
CA ILE A 406 -3.50 -6.57 14.80
C ILE A 406 -2.57 -5.66 15.60
N LEU A 407 -2.78 -5.51 16.91
CA LEU A 407 -1.93 -4.71 17.79
C LEU A 407 -0.48 -5.21 17.81
N GLN A 408 -0.26 -6.54 17.84
CA GLN A 408 1.07 -7.12 17.76
C GLN A 408 1.82 -6.71 16.48
N GLY A 409 1.11 -6.57 15.35
CA GLY A 409 1.69 -6.11 14.09
C GLY A 409 1.87 -4.58 14.01
N PHE A 410 1.03 -3.80 14.70
CA PHE A 410 1.01 -2.35 14.57
C PHE A 410 1.91 -1.63 15.59
N LEU A 411 1.99 -2.14 16.83
CA LEU A 411 2.78 -1.50 17.90
C LEU A 411 4.25 -1.30 17.56
N PRO A 412 4.96 -2.23 16.89
CA PRO A 412 6.36 -2.05 16.51
C PRO A 412 6.58 -1.23 15.24
N SER A 413 5.51 -0.61 14.66
CA SER A 413 5.64 0.16 13.43
C SER A 413 6.64 1.30 13.58
N PRO A 414 7.61 1.43 12.64
CA PRO A 414 8.60 2.49 12.68
C PRO A 414 7.98 3.88 12.47
N ILE A 415 8.65 4.89 12.99
CA ILE A 415 8.44 6.31 12.68
C ILE A 415 9.72 6.87 12.02
N LEU A 416 9.69 8.10 11.54
CA LEU A 416 10.88 8.81 11.11
C LEU A 416 11.68 9.20 12.36
N ASP A 417 12.76 8.46 12.66
CA ASP A 417 13.51 8.53 13.93
C ASP A 417 14.36 9.79 14.08
N PHE A 418 14.56 10.53 13.01
CA PHE A 418 15.29 11.80 12.97
C PHE A 418 14.39 13.04 13.17
N ILE A 419 13.06 12.87 13.29
CA ILE A 419 12.10 13.92 13.62
C ILE A 419 11.67 13.75 15.08
N PRO A 420 11.94 14.72 15.97
CA PRO A 420 11.36 14.71 17.32
C PRO A 420 9.83 14.66 17.23
N TYR A 421 9.23 13.66 17.86
CA TYR A 421 7.79 13.46 17.77
C TYR A 421 7.25 12.76 19.01
N GLU A 422 6.13 13.25 19.52
CA GLU A 422 5.35 12.62 20.57
C GLU A 422 4.05 12.10 20.00
N SER A 423 3.91 10.77 19.91
CA SER A 423 2.70 10.12 19.40
C SER A 423 1.52 10.37 20.32
N LYS A 424 0.32 10.49 19.75
CA LYS A 424 -0.92 10.35 20.55
C LYS A 424 -0.93 8.97 21.17
N GLN A 425 -1.30 8.93 22.45
CA GLN A 425 -1.34 7.68 23.21
C GLN A 425 -2.78 7.20 23.32
N GLY A 426 -2.98 5.90 23.10
CA GLY A 426 -4.19 5.18 23.46
C GLY A 426 -4.02 4.45 24.79
N LYS A 427 -4.77 3.38 25.00
CA LYS A 427 -4.65 2.50 26.18
C LYS A 427 -3.33 1.71 26.17
N THR A 428 -2.85 1.36 24.98
CA THR A 428 -1.62 0.59 24.77
C THR A 428 -0.53 1.51 24.19
N PRO A 429 0.61 1.67 24.87
CA PRO A 429 1.69 2.54 24.39
C PRO A 429 2.36 1.94 23.14
N TRP A 430 2.78 2.80 22.22
CA TRP A 430 3.57 2.40 21.07
C TRP A 430 4.92 1.82 21.51
N ALA A 431 5.37 0.74 20.90
CA ALA A 431 6.66 0.12 21.22
C ALA A 431 7.85 1.02 20.79
N ILE A 432 7.66 1.83 19.75
CA ILE A 432 8.63 2.83 19.27
C ILE A 432 7.96 4.20 19.43
N ASP A 433 8.50 5.05 20.31
CA ASP A 433 8.05 6.42 20.48
C ASP A 433 9.26 7.37 20.35
N GLY A 434 9.07 8.53 19.72
CA GLY A 434 10.13 9.50 19.43
C GLY A 434 10.76 10.18 20.64
N LYS A 435 10.26 9.92 21.85
CA LYS A 435 10.85 10.42 23.12
C LYS A 435 12.23 9.86 23.45
N SER A 436 12.62 8.76 22.83
CA SER A 436 13.91 8.07 23.11
C SER A 436 14.91 8.15 21.95
N SER A 437 14.98 9.29 21.26
CA SER A 437 16.10 9.51 20.34
C SER A 437 17.42 9.57 21.13
N PRO A 438 18.46 8.77 20.80
CA PRO A 438 19.75 8.76 21.54
C PRO A 438 20.57 10.06 21.43
N ARG A 439 19.97 11.16 21.00
CA ARG A 439 20.67 12.45 20.83
C ARG A 439 20.98 13.19 22.14
N SER A 440 20.64 12.65 23.33
CA SER A 440 20.99 13.26 24.61
C SER A 440 22.24 12.69 25.29
N GLN A 441 23.02 11.83 24.59
CA GLN A 441 24.29 11.30 25.12
C GLN A 441 25.38 11.28 24.03
N LEU A 442 25.66 12.45 23.45
CA LEU A 442 26.98 12.74 22.82
C LEU A 442 27.33 14.20 23.04
#